data_71fb5508621a5721e86c7024529015a7
#
_entry.id   71fb5508621a5721e86c7024529015a7
#
_cell.length_a   1.000
_cell.length_b   1.000
_cell.length_c   1.000
_cell.angle_alpha   90.00
_cell.angle_beta   90.00
_cell.angle_gamma   90.00
#
_symmetry.space_group_name_H-M   'P 1'
#
loop_
_entity.id
_entity.type
_entity.pdbx_description
1 polymer ?
#
loop_
_entity_poly.entity_id
_entity_poly.type
_entity_poly.pdbx_seq_one_letter_code
_entity_poly.pdbx_strand_id
1 'polypeptide(L)'
;MKNQYLNREKIFAVAPMIDWTDKFCRYLHRQLSHNALLYTEMIVADAIIHGRQEKLLSHYDAENPVALQLGGSVPEKLAAATRIALDYNYNEINLNVGCPSDRVQSGTFGACLMREPETVQRCVSAMKAVTELPVTVKCRIGVDDQIPEDVLPDFIARMIEAGADAIWIHARKAWLQGLSPKENREVPPLDYDLVYAMKAAHPGTFIGINGGISDLEQAKTHLAHVDGVMLGRAAYHNTNILAEVDHAVYGAPRQDVDWQQLCQTMMAFAADYIAAGGRLNHVTRHMVGLFQGYAGARRFRQILSSDATKPGAGPEVIEAAFAAIDFEATALKAAG
;
A
#
# COMPACT_ATOMS: atom_id res chain seq x y z
N MET A 1 -6.29 -18.91 -11.13
CA MET A 1 -4.92 -18.42 -10.85
C MET A 1 -4.87 -17.05 -10.13
N LYS A 2 -5.96 -16.26 -10.06
CA LYS A 2 -5.95 -14.90 -9.47
C LYS A 2 -5.81 -14.85 -7.94
N ASN A 3 -6.10 -15.91 -7.20
CA ASN A 3 -6.08 -15.93 -5.72
C ASN A 3 -4.81 -16.54 -5.10
N GLN A 4 -3.77 -16.82 -5.89
CA GLN A 4 -2.60 -17.56 -5.41
C GLN A 4 -1.79 -16.83 -4.33
N TYR A 5 -1.87 -15.50 -4.23
CA TYR A 5 -1.08 -14.76 -3.25
C TYR A 5 -1.65 -14.88 -1.82
N LEU A 6 -2.99 -14.95 -1.61
CA LEU A 6 -3.59 -15.20 -0.29
C LEU A 6 -3.39 -16.64 0.23
N ASN A 7 -3.03 -17.56 -0.66
CA ASN A 7 -2.67 -18.92 -0.28
C ASN A 7 -1.21 -19.04 0.23
N ARG A 8 -0.46 -17.95 0.24
CA ARG A 8 0.88 -17.91 0.84
C ARG A 8 0.75 -17.89 2.34
N GLU A 9 1.67 -18.57 3.02
CA GLU A 9 1.70 -18.62 4.47
C GLU A 9 1.85 -17.23 5.11
N LYS A 10 2.62 -16.36 4.47
CA LYS A 10 2.86 -14.98 4.91
C LYS A 10 2.78 -13.99 3.74
N ILE A 11 2.31 -12.77 4.02
CA ILE A 11 2.23 -11.70 3.02
C ILE A 11 2.92 -10.43 3.53
N PHE A 12 3.77 -9.86 2.67
CA PHE A 12 4.25 -8.49 2.81
C PHE A 12 3.47 -7.57 1.87
N ALA A 13 2.95 -6.45 2.38
CA ALA A 13 2.20 -5.50 1.58
C ALA A 13 2.71 -4.06 1.72
N VAL A 14 2.59 -3.26 0.65
CA VAL A 14 2.75 -1.81 0.69
C VAL A 14 1.39 -1.16 0.84
N ALA A 15 1.21 -0.38 1.92
CA ALA A 15 -0.06 0.23 2.29
C ALA A 15 -0.57 1.23 1.24
N PRO A 16 -1.90 1.33 1.06
CA PRO A 16 -2.51 2.39 0.26
C PRO A 16 -2.21 3.78 0.85
N MET A 17 -1.65 4.67 0.06
CA MET A 17 -1.26 6.02 0.49
C MET A 17 -1.59 7.03 -0.61
N ILE A 18 -2.52 7.96 -0.31
CA ILE A 18 -2.92 9.02 -1.24
C ILE A 18 -1.70 9.87 -1.61
N ASP A 19 -1.59 10.24 -2.87
CA ASP A 19 -0.51 10.97 -3.54
C ASP A 19 0.83 10.19 -3.61
N TRP A 20 0.91 8.99 -3.05
CA TRP A 20 2.16 8.22 -2.99
C TRP A 20 2.10 6.89 -3.74
N THR A 21 1.05 6.07 -3.57
CA THR A 21 0.99 4.75 -4.18
C THR A 21 0.21 4.73 -5.50
N ASP A 22 0.49 5.70 -6.36
CA ASP A 22 0.02 5.72 -7.75
C ASP A 22 0.74 4.65 -8.60
N LYS A 23 0.35 4.52 -9.85
CA LYS A 23 0.92 3.51 -10.76
C LYS A 23 2.43 3.65 -10.97
N PHE A 24 2.98 4.87 -10.89
CA PHE A 24 4.43 5.09 -11.07
C PHE A 24 5.22 4.58 -9.87
N CYS A 25 4.72 4.83 -8.66
CA CYS A 25 5.28 4.27 -7.44
C CYS A 25 5.22 2.74 -7.44
N ARG A 26 4.06 2.15 -7.77
CA ARG A 26 3.89 0.69 -7.79
C ARG A 26 4.76 0.03 -8.87
N TYR A 27 4.92 0.66 -10.03
CA TYR A 27 5.83 0.19 -11.06
C TYR A 27 7.28 0.11 -10.53
N LEU A 28 7.77 1.18 -9.89
CA LEU A 28 9.09 1.18 -9.25
C LEU A 28 9.21 0.11 -8.16
N HIS A 29 8.22 0.01 -7.27
CA HIS A 29 8.22 -0.97 -6.18
C HIS A 29 8.30 -2.41 -6.71
N ARG A 30 7.64 -2.70 -7.83
CA ARG A 30 7.66 -4.01 -8.47
C ARG A 30 9.02 -4.37 -9.07
N GLN A 31 9.83 -3.38 -9.47
CA GLN A 31 11.20 -3.64 -9.91
C GLN A 31 12.10 -4.13 -8.75
N LEU A 32 11.73 -3.87 -7.51
CA LEU A 32 12.49 -4.25 -6.31
C LEU A 32 11.97 -5.52 -5.64
N SER A 33 10.67 -5.78 -5.68
CA SER A 33 10.06 -7.00 -5.14
C SER A 33 9.01 -7.56 -6.09
N HIS A 34 9.19 -8.80 -6.50
CA HIS A 34 8.23 -9.49 -7.37
C HIS A 34 7.01 -10.02 -6.61
N ASN A 35 7.12 -10.19 -5.28
CA ASN A 35 6.14 -10.88 -4.47
C ASN A 35 5.34 -9.98 -3.51
N ALA A 36 5.82 -8.76 -3.21
CA ALA A 36 5.08 -7.83 -2.37
C ALA A 36 3.70 -7.51 -2.96
N LEU A 37 2.64 -7.53 -2.13
CA LEU A 37 1.32 -7.05 -2.53
C LEU A 37 1.31 -5.52 -2.52
N LEU A 38 1.02 -4.92 -3.67
CA LEU A 38 0.97 -3.48 -3.82
C LEU A 38 -0.47 -3.00 -3.79
N TYR A 39 -0.72 -1.89 -3.11
CA TYR A 39 -2.05 -1.28 -3.06
C TYR A 39 -2.11 -0.02 -3.91
N THR A 40 -3.26 0.22 -4.55
CA THR A 40 -3.56 1.53 -5.14
C THR A 40 -3.73 2.57 -4.05
N GLU A 41 -3.80 3.84 -4.43
CA GLU A 41 -4.44 4.85 -3.60
C GLU A 41 -5.91 4.48 -3.39
N MET A 42 -6.55 5.06 -2.35
CA MET A 42 -7.99 4.88 -2.17
C MET A 42 -8.76 5.63 -3.27
N ILE A 43 -9.61 4.91 -4.01
CA ILE A 43 -10.47 5.45 -5.05
C ILE A 43 -11.93 5.37 -4.56
N VAL A 44 -12.64 6.49 -4.61
CA VAL A 44 -14.05 6.54 -4.18
C VAL A 44 -14.94 5.84 -5.20
N ALA A 45 -15.86 5.01 -4.74
CA ALA A 45 -16.77 4.23 -5.60
C ALA A 45 -17.55 5.13 -6.59
N ASP A 46 -18.08 6.27 -6.13
CA ASP A 46 -18.78 7.23 -7.00
C ASP A 46 -17.87 7.81 -8.11
N ALA A 47 -16.58 7.99 -7.84
CA ALA A 47 -15.65 8.45 -8.85
C ALA A 47 -15.43 7.40 -9.96
N ILE A 48 -15.45 6.11 -9.60
CA ILE A 48 -15.37 5.01 -10.59
C ILE A 48 -16.65 4.95 -11.44
N ILE A 49 -17.82 5.05 -10.80
CA ILE A 49 -19.12 4.92 -11.47
C ILE A 49 -19.35 6.08 -12.46
N HIS A 50 -19.00 7.30 -12.07
CA HIS A 50 -19.36 8.53 -12.81
C HIS A 50 -18.16 9.21 -13.48
N GLY A 51 -16.93 8.78 -13.17
CA GLY A 51 -15.71 9.42 -13.64
C GLY A 51 -15.10 8.75 -14.88
N ARG A 52 -13.86 9.12 -15.15
CA ARG A 52 -13.05 8.51 -16.21
C ARG A 52 -12.38 7.24 -15.67
N GLN A 53 -13.04 6.09 -15.84
CA GLN A 53 -12.62 4.80 -15.33
C GLN A 53 -11.18 4.46 -15.72
N GLU A 54 -10.84 4.61 -17.00
CA GLU A 54 -9.48 4.36 -17.50
C GLU A 54 -8.42 5.17 -16.75
N LYS A 55 -8.67 6.43 -16.48
CA LYS A 55 -7.73 7.28 -15.73
C LYS A 55 -7.58 6.84 -14.27
N LEU A 56 -8.67 6.33 -13.65
CA LEU A 56 -8.71 5.97 -12.23
C LEU A 56 -8.20 4.56 -11.97
N LEU A 57 -8.48 3.63 -12.89
CA LEU A 57 -8.29 2.20 -12.67
C LEU A 57 -7.14 1.61 -13.49
N SER A 58 -6.65 2.30 -14.54
CA SER A 58 -5.55 1.76 -15.35
C SER A 58 -4.26 1.64 -14.53
N HIS A 59 -3.62 0.51 -14.68
CA HIS A 59 -2.28 0.23 -14.17
C HIS A 59 -1.53 -0.64 -15.18
N TYR A 60 -0.23 -0.80 -14.99
CA TYR A 60 0.57 -1.67 -15.86
C TYR A 60 0.49 -3.10 -15.34
N ASP A 61 0.31 -4.07 -16.23
CA ASP A 61 0.30 -5.51 -15.86
C ASP A 61 1.57 -5.91 -15.07
N ALA A 62 2.68 -5.26 -15.37
CA ALA A 62 3.94 -5.44 -14.67
C ALA A 62 3.89 -5.04 -13.18
N GLU A 63 2.87 -4.31 -12.71
CA GLU A 63 2.73 -3.95 -11.29
C GLU A 63 2.17 -5.11 -10.43
N ASN A 64 1.51 -6.10 -11.06
CA ASN A 64 0.81 -7.18 -10.34
C ASN A 64 1.77 -8.06 -9.48
N PRO A 65 1.31 -8.54 -8.29
CA PRO A 65 -0.05 -8.44 -7.76
C PRO A 65 -0.39 -7.06 -7.16
N VAL A 66 -1.55 -6.51 -7.56
CA VAL A 66 -2.07 -5.22 -7.09
C VAL A 66 -3.48 -5.37 -6.52
N ALA A 67 -3.69 -4.77 -5.34
CA ALA A 67 -5.00 -4.61 -4.70
C ALA A 67 -5.56 -3.22 -4.99
N LEU A 68 -6.81 -3.15 -5.48
CA LEU A 68 -7.55 -1.91 -5.62
C LEU A 68 -8.21 -1.55 -4.30
N GLN A 69 -7.90 -0.38 -3.72
CA GLN A 69 -8.60 0.08 -2.54
C GLN A 69 -9.76 1.01 -2.88
N LEU A 70 -10.96 0.65 -2.44
CA LEU A 70 -12.19 1.42 -2.59
C LEU A 70 -12.55 2.20 -1.32
N GLY A 71 -13.09 3.41 -1.50
CA GLY A 71 -13.74 4.19 -0.46
C GLY A 71 -15.23 4.34 -0.76
N GLY A 72 -16.07 4.14 0.25
CA GLY A 72 -17.51 4.26 0.15
C GLY A 72 -18.22 3.60 1.33
N SER A 73 -19.54 3.86 1.46
CA SER A 73 -20.39 3.32 2.52
C SER A 73 -21.75 2.82 2.00
N VAL A 74 -21.98 2.89 0.70
CA VAL A 74 -23.22 2.45 0.06
C VAL A 74 -22.97 1.11 -0.63
N PRO A 75 -23.60 0.00 -0.17
CA PRO A 75 -23.33 -1.34 -0.67
C PRO A 75 -23.49 -1.48 -2.18
N GLU A 76 -24.54 -0.91 -2.75
CA GLU A 76 -24.87 -1.00 -4.17
C GLU A 76 -23.81 -0.28 -5.03
N LYS A 77 -23.28 0.86 -4.57
CA LYS A 77 -22.23 1.62 -5.25
C LYS A 77 -20.90 0.89 -5.19
N LEU A 78 -20.55 0.30 -4.04
CA LEU A 78 -19.35 -0.50 -3.90
C LEU A 78 -19.41 -1.76 -4.77
N ALA A 79 -20.54 -2.44 -4.83
CA ALA A 79 -20.74 -3.56 -5.74
C ALA A 79 -20.63 -3.14 -7.22
N ALA A 80 -21.19 -1.99 -7.60
CA ALA A 80 -21.05 -1.45 -8.96
C ALA A 80 -19.60 -1.11 -9.30
N ALA A 81 -18.90 -0.41 -8.41
CA ALA A 81 -17.48 -0.09 -8.60
C ALA A 81 -16.61 -1.36 -8.67
N THR A 82 -16.92 -2.38 -7.87
CA THR A 82 -16.25 -3.69 -7.91
C THR A 82 -16.45 -4.35 -9.28
N ARG A 83 -17.67 -4.39 -9.83
CA ARG A 83 -17.91 -4.96 -11.18
C ARG A 83 -17.08 -4.25 -12.26
N ILE A 84 -17.05 -2.92 -12.24
CA ILE A 84 -16.25 -2.13 -13.19
C ILE A 84 -14.76 -2.47 -13.06
N ALA A 85 -14.27 -2.65 -11.83
CA ALA A 85 -12.86 -2.97 -11.60
C ALA A 85 -12.43 -4.35 -12.12
N LEU A 86 -13.36 -5.28 -12.38
CA LEU A 86 -13.03 -6.61 -12.92
C LEU A 86 -12.40 -6.55 -14.32
N ASP A 87 -12.65 -5.49 -15.06
CA ASP A 87 -12.08 -5.29 -16.41
C ASP A 87 -10.61 -4.81 -16.36
N TYR A 88 -10.07 -4.51 -15.16
CA TYR A 88 -8.75 -3.88 -15.00
C TYR A 88 -7.68 -4.80 -14.40
N ASN A 89 -7.88 -6.11 -14.38
CA ASN A 89 -6.85 -7.10 -13.98
C ASN A 89 -6.25 -6.94 -12.58
N TYR A 90 -7.03 -6.40 -11.61
CA TYR A 90 -6.63 -6.40 -10.20
C TYR A 90 -6.63 -7.81 -9.59
N ASN A 91 -5.83 -8.01 -8.54
CA ASN A 91 -5.74 -9.28 -7.83
C ASN A 91 -6.62 -9.32 -6.57
N GLU A 92 -7.04 -8.15 -6.08
CA GLU A 92 -7.82 -7.98 -4.85
C GLU A 92 -8.63 -6.69 -4.92
N ILE A 93 -9.82 -6.69 -4.30
CA ILE A 93 -10.59 -5.48 -4.01
C ILE A 93 -10.61 -5.27 -2.50
N ASN A 94 -10.16 -4.12 -2.05
CA ASN A 94 -10.05 -3.78 -0.62
C ASN A 94 -11.00 -2.63 -0.26
N LEU A 95 -11.69 -2.74 0.86
CA LEU A 95 -12.51 -1.67 1.42
C LEU A 95 -11.73 -0.88 2.48
N ASN A 96 -11.69 0.45 2.32
CA ASN A 96 -11.09 1.34 3.31
C ASN A 96 -12.05 1.65 4.47
N VAL A 97 -11.66 1.24 5.68
CA VAL A 97 -12.35 1.52 6.95
C VAL A 97 -11.38 2.14 7.96
N GLY A 98 -10.33 2.83 7.48
CA GLY A 98 -9.26 3.30 8.37
C GLY A 98 -8.74 4.71 8.11
N CYS A 99 -9.14 5.38 7.03
CA CYS A 99 -8.70 6.74 6.71
C CYS A 99 -9.43 7.79 7.56
N PRO A 100 -8.72 8.62 8.36
CA PRO A 100 -9.35 9.61 9.23
C PRO A 100 -9.44 11.01 8.59
N SER A 101 -9.21 11.19 7.29
CA SER A 101 -9.19 12.52 6.68
C SER A 101 -10.58 13.15 6.60
N ASP A 102 -10.65 14.49 6.74
CA ASP A 102 -11.90 15.26 6.70
C ASP A 102 -12.68 15.06 5.40
N ARG A 103 -11.97 14.96 4.25
CA ARG A 103 -12.59 14.67 2.95
C ARG A 103 -13.31 13.32 2.93
N VAL A 104 -12.78 12.36 3.66
CA VAL A 104 -13.34 11.02 3.79
C VAL A 104 -14.50 11.03 4.78
N GLN A 105 -14.37 11.77 5.88
CA GLN A 105 -15.45 11.92 6.88
C GLN A 105 -16.67 12.66 6.30
N SER A 106 -16.48 13.72 5.52
CA SER A 106 -17.57 14.41 4.84
C SER A 106 -18.33 13.54 3.84
N GLY A 107 -17.65 12.52 3.28
CA GLY A 107 -18.25 11.47 2.44
C GLY A 107 -18.83 10.29 3.22
N THR A 108 -18.81 10.32 4.56
CA THR A 108 -19.28 9.25 5.46
C THR A 108 -18.69 7.86 5.18
N PHE A 109 -17.38 7.79 4.94
CA PHE A 109 -16.65 6.54 4.77
C PHE A 109 -15.24 6.61 5.43
N GLY A 110 -14.43 5.56 5.32
CA GLY A 110 -13.13 5.49 6.00
C GLY A 110 -13.25 5.15 7.49
N ALA A 111 -12.46 5.82 8.35
CA ALA A 111 -12.37 5.46 9.78
C ALA A 111 -13.68 5.66 10.55
N CYS A 112 -14.53 6.61 10.17
CA CYS A 112 -15.84 6.81 10.82
C CYS A 112 -16.74 5.57 10.73
N LEU A 113 -16.57 4.72 9.70
CA LEU A 113 -17.30 3.46 9.57
C LEU A 113 -16.98 2.42 10.65
N MET A 114 -15.92 2.60 11.43
CA MET A 114 -15.71 1.78 12.64
C MET A 114 -16.84 1.92 13.67
N ARG A 115 -17.66 2.98 13.58
CA ARG A 115 -18.87 3.17 14.39
C ARG A 115 -20.13 2.50 13.80
N GLU A 116 -20.04 2.02 12.56
CA GLU A 116 -21.15 1.44 11.81
C GLU A 116 -20.79 0.05 11.23
N PRO A 117 -20.40 -0.92 12.08
CA PRO A 117 -19.92 -2.23 11.61
C PRO A 117 -20.94 -2.98 10.77
N GLU A 118 -22.25 -2.81 11.00
CA GLU A 118 -23.32 -3.40 10.17
C GLU A 118 -23.34 -2.80 8.74
N THR A 119 -23.05 -1.52 8.59
CA THR A 119 -22.93 -0.89 7.27
C THR A 119 -21.73 -1.46 6.53
N VAL A 120 -20.58 -1.63 7.19
CA VAL A 120 -19.40 -2.27 6.59
C VAL A 120 -19.68 -3.73 6.21
N GLN A 121 -20.33 -4.48 7.07
CA GLN A 121 -20.75 -5.86 6.81
C GLN A 121 -21.59 -5.96 5.51
N ARG A 122 -22.61 -5.11 5.36
CA ARG A 122 -23.41 -5.07 4.14
C ARG A 122 -22.59 -4.69 2.90
N CYS A 123 -21.66 -3.74 3.04
CA CYS A 123 -20.76 -3.34 1.97
C CYS A 123 -19.89 -4.50 1.50
N VAL A 124 -19.25 -5.21 2.42
CA VAL A 124 -18.40 -6.37 2.11
C VAL A 124 -19.21 -7.47 1.44
N SER A 125 -20.39 -7.81 2.01
CA SER A 125 -21.27 -8.83 1.42
C SER A 125 -21.72 -8.47 0.00
N ALA A 126 -22.04 -7.19 -0.26
CA ALA A 126 -22.43 -6.73 -1.59
C ALA A 126 -21.27 -6.79 -2.59
N MET A 127 -20.05 -6.48 -2.16
CA MET A 127 -18.85 -6.62 -2.98
C MET A 127 -18.57 -8.10 -3.29
N LYS A 128 -18.59 -8.97 -2.29
CA LYS A 128 -18.39 -10.43 -2.45
C LYS A 128 -19.40 -11.06 -3.40
N ALA A 129 -20.64 -10.61 -3.40
CA ALA A 129 -21.68 -11.14 -4.26
C ALA A 129 -21.46 -10.93 -5.77
N VAL A 130 -20.49 -10.09 -6.15
CA VAL A 130 -20.26 -9.68 -7.54
C VAL A 130 -18.88 -10.04 -8.09
N THR A 131 -18.03 -10.69 -7.30
CA THR A 131 -16.68 -11.04 -7.72
C THR A 131 -16.17 -12.32 -7.06
N GLU A 132 -15.36 -13.07 -7.82
CA GLU A 132 -14.55 -14.18 -7.29
C GLU A 132 -13.16 -13.71 -6.81
N LEU A 133 -12.82 -12.43 -7.01
CA LEU A 133 -11.58 -11.87 -6.45
C LEU A 133 -11.70 -11.80 -4.92
N PRO A 134 -10.57 -11.88 -4.20
CA PRO A 134 -10.56 -11.60 -2.78
C PRO A 134 -11.13 -10.21 -2.49
N VAL A 135 -12.06 -10.15 -1.55
CA VAL A 135 -12.57 -8.89 -0.98
C VAL A 135 -12.03 -8.77 0.43
N THR A 136 -11.26 -7.73 0.68
CA THR A 136 -10.53 -7.55 1.93
C THR A 136 -10.90 -6.20 2.58
N VAL A 137 -10.61 -6.07 3.87
CA VAL A 137 -10.91 -4.85 4.62
C VAL A 137 -9.64 -4.31 5.26
N LYS A 138 -9.42 -2.99 5.17
CA LYS A 138 -8.36 -2.32 5.93
C LYS A 138 -8.97 -1.37 6.93
N CYS A 139 -8.83 -1.69 8.23
CA CYS A 139 -9.45 -0.96 9.33
C CYS A 139 -8.42 -0.43 10.34
N ARG A 140 -8.91 0.16 11.41
CA ARG A 140 -8.19 0.50 12.63
C ARG A 140 -8.69 -0.34 13.81
N ILE A 141 -8.13 -0.13 15.02
CA ILE A 141 -8.59 -0.81 16.23
C ILE A 141 -9.79 -0.11 16.92
N GLY A 142 -10.24 1.02 16.38
CA GLY A 142 -11.36 1.83 16.87
C GLY A 142 -11.19 3.29 16.51
N VAL A 143 -12.18 4.12 16.87
CA VAL A 143 -12.17 5.57 16.66
C VAL A 143 -12.60 6.31 17.93
N ASP A 144 -12.04 7.50 18.12
CA ASP A 144 -12.37 8.44 19.18
C ASP A 144 -12.45 7.80 20.59
N ASP A 145 -13.61 7.82 21.21
CA ASP A 145 -13.92 7.32 22.55
C ASP A 145 -14.17 5.80 22.62
N GLN A 146 -14.25 5.12 21.48
CA GLN A 146 -14.40 3.65 21.47
C GLN A 146 -13.27 2.98 22.26
N ILE A 147 -13.61 1.91 22.97
CA ILE A 147 -12.67 1.03 23.65
C ILE A 147 -12.29 -0.07 22.67
N PRO A 148 -11.02 -0.16 22.22
CA PRO A 148 -10.63 -1.10 21.15
C PRO A 148 -10.91 -2.56 21.47
N GLU A 149 -10.71 -2.96 22.72
CA GLU A 149 -10.91 -4.32 23.23
C GLU A 149 -12.39 -4.76 23.13
N ASP A 150 -13.32 -3.80 23.16
CA ASP A 150 -14.76 -4.08 23.06
C ASP A 150 -15.23 -4.09 21.61
N VAL A 151 -14.75 -3.12 20.80
CA VAL A 151 -15.31 -2.89 19.45
C VAL A 151 -14.63 -3.70 18.34
N LEU A 152 -13.33 -3.97 18.47
CA LEU A 152 -12.58 -4.68 17.42
C LEU A 152 -13.02 -6.13 17.26
N PRO A 153 -13.25 -6.91 18.33
CA PRO A 153 -13.72 -8.30 18.20
C PRO A 153 -15.07 -8.40 17.45
N ASP A 154 -16.07 -7.57 17.78
CA ASP A 154 -17.36 -7.55 17.07
C ASP A 154 -17.17 -7.15 15.61
N PHE A 155 -16.35 -6.12 15.34
CA PHE A 155 -16.07 -5.68 13.98
C PHE A 155 -15.49 -6.83 13.14
N ILE A 156 -14.47 -7.54 13.66
CA ILE A 156 -13.83 -8.65 12.96
C ILE A 156 -14.80 -9.79 12.72
N ALA A 157 -15.60 -10.18 13.74
CA ALA A 157 -16.59 -11.24 13.61
C ALA A 157 -17.58 -10.94 12.46
N ARG A 158 -18.06 -9.70 12.36
CA ARG A 158 -18.96 -9.25 11.28
C ARG A 158 -18.27 -9.27 9.91
N MET A 159 -16.98 -8.94 9.83
CA MET A 159 -16.24 -9.00 8.54
C MET A 159 -16.08 -10.46 8.09
N ILE A 160 -15.81 -11.37 9.01
CA ILE A 160 -15.74 -12.81 8.72
C ILE A 160 -17.11 -13.32 8.24
N GLU A 161 -18.20 -12.96 8.93
CA GLU A 161 -19.57 -13.32 8.54
C GLU A 161 -19.95 -12.76 7.15
N ALA A 162 -19.48 -11.56 6.82
CA ALA A 162 -19.66 -10.96 5.49
C ALA A 162 -18.86 -11.65 4.38
N GLY A 163 -17.95 -12.56 4.74
CA GLY A 163 -17.09 -13.29 3.81
C GLY A 163 -15.84 -12.53 3.39
N ALA A 164 -15.32 -11.61 4.21
CA ALA A 164 -14.04 -10.98 3.94
C ALA A 164 -12.91 -12.02 3.89
N ASP A 165 -12.08 -11.97 2.85
CA ASP A 165 -10.99 -12.94 2.66
C ASP A 165 -9.75 -12.59 3.49
N ALA A 166 -9.56 -11.30 3.84
CA ALA A 166 -8.48 -10.84 4.70
C ALA A 166 -8.86 -9.53 5.41
N ILE A 167 -8.30 -9.32 6.60
CA ILE A 167 -8.49 -8.12 7.40
C ILE A 167 -7.13 -7.53 7.75
N TRP A 168 -6.84 -6.32 7.27
CA TRP A 168 -5.63 -5.57 7.59
C TRP A 168 -5.92 -4.56 8.69
N ILE A 169 -5.28 -4.70 9.83
CA ILE A 169 -5.54 -3.88 11.02
C ILE A 169 -4.38 -2.90 11.24
N HIS A 170 -4.67 -1.59 11.14
CA HIS A 170 -3.75 -0.57 11.63
C HIS A 170 -3.86 -0.53 13.16
N ALA A 171 -2.80 -0.93 13.85
CA ALA A 171 -2.74 -1.11 15.31
C ALA A 171 -2.79 0.21 16.09
N ARG A 172 -3.59 1.19 15.64
CA ARG A 172 -3.86 2.47 16.32
C ARG A 172 -5.33 2.82 16.19
N LYS A 173 -5.89 3.47 17.21
CA LYS A 173 -7.15 4.21 17.06
C LYS A 173 -7.00 5.36 16.07
N ALA A 174 -8.11 5.87 15.57
CA ALA A 174 -8.15 7.17 14.92
C ALA A 174 -8.93 8.16 15.76
N TRP A 175 -8.43 9.39 15.83
CA TRP A 175 -9.22 10.54 16.28
C TRP A 175 -9.76 11.25 15.05
N LEU A 176 -11.09 11.30 14.95
CA LEU A 176 -11.76 11.89 13.78
C LEU A 176 -11.72 13.43 13.84
N GLN A 177 -11.56 14.00 15.03
CA GLN A 177 -11.41 15.43 15.25
C GLN A 177 -10.15 15.71 16.06
N GLY A 178 -9.57 16.89 15.86
CA GLY A 178 -8.44 17.38 16.64
C GLY A 178 -7.06 16.87 16.22
N LEU A 179 -6.98 15.84 15.36
CA LEU A 179 -5.72 15.34 14.81
C LEU A 179 -5.77 15.28 13.28
N SER A 180 -4.74 15.81 12.63
CA SER A 180 -4.53 15.64 11.19
C SER A 180 -4.32 14.16 10.84
N PRO A 181 -4.46 13.77 9.56
CA PRO A 181 -4.15 12.41 9.12
C PRO A 181 -2.70 11.99 9.41
N LYS A 182 -1.75 12.93 9.47
CA LYS A 182 -0.37 12.66 9.84
C LYS A 182 -0.27 12.33 11.33
N GLU A 183 -0.83 13.17 12.20
CA GLU A 183 -0.83 12.96 13.64
C GLU A 183 -1.57 11.68 14.04
N ASN A 184 -2.65 11.32 13.36
CA ASN A 184 -3.35 10.05 13.51
C ASN A 184 -2.50 8.80 13.21
N ARG A 185 -1.33 8.95 12.62
CA ARG A 185 -0.36 7.88 12.39
C ARG A 185 0.81 7.90 13.38
N GLU A 186 0.85 8.88 14.29
CA GLU A 186 1.98 9.12 15.20
C GLU A 186 1.53 9.21 16.65
N VAL A 187 0.49 10.00 16.95
CA VAL A 187 0.07 10.35 18.30
C VAL A 187 -0.68 9.23 19.02
N PRO A 188 -1.73 8.58 18.46
CA PRO A 188 -2.39 7.49 19.18
C PRO A 188 -1.42 6.34 19.42
N PRO A 189 -1.44 5.69 20.60
CA PRO A 189 -0.53 4.57 20.88
C PRO A 189 -0.77 3.40 19.94
N LEU A 190 0.28 2.62 19.70
CA LEU A 190 0.20 1.34 19.02
C LEU A 190 -0.21 0.26 20.01
N ASP A 191 -1.12 -0.60 19.59
CA ASP A 191 -1.53 -1.79 20.32
C ASP A 191 -1.40 -3.02 19.38
N TYR A 192 -0.23 -3.61 19.37
CA TYR A 192 0.04 -4.79 18.59
C TYR A 192 -0.53 -6.06 19.24
N ASP A 193 -0.56 -6.10 20.58
CA ASP A 193 -1.02 -7.26 21.33
C ASP A 193 -2.50 -7.52 21.06
N LEU A 194 -3.31 -6.47 20.95
CA LEU A 194 -4.71 -6.60 20.56
C LEU A 194 -4.85 -7.22 19.15
N VAL A 195 -4.01 -6.83 18.18
CA VAL A 195 -4.04 -7.43 16.84
C VAL A 195 -3.64 -8.91 16.88
N TYR A 196 -2.64 -9.26 17.68
CA TYR A 196 -2.24 -10.67 17.87
C TYR A 196 -3.35 -11.48 18.53
N ALA A 197 -4.03 -10.91 19.53
CA ALA A 197 -5.19 -11.55 20.16
C ALA A 197 -6.32 -11.83 19.14
N MET A 198 -6.55 -10.91 18.21
CA MET A 198 -7.52 -11.13 17.13
C MET A 198 -7.12 -12.30 16.22
N LYS A 199 -5.84 -12.41 15.84
CA LYS A 199 -5.37 -13.56 15.07
C LYS A 199 -5.48 -14.86 15.85
N ALA A 200 -5.14 -14.87 17.12
CA ALA A 200 -5.27 -16.05 17.97
C ALA A 200 -6.74 -16.50 18.12
N ALA A 201 -7.68 -15.55 18.24
CA ALA A 201 -9.11 -15.83 18.32
C ALA A 201 -9.70 -16.34 16.98
N HIS A 202 -9.11 -15.97 15.84
CA HIS A 202 -9.59 -16.31 14.51
C HIS A 202 -8.50 -16.97 13.65
N PRO A 203 -7.98 -18.15 14.03
CA PRO A 203 -6.81 -18.78 13.39
C PRO A 203 -7.04 -19.11 11.92
N GLY A 204 -8.29 -19.37 11.50
CA GLY A 204 -8.67 -19.65 10.11
C GLY A 204 -8.86 -18.41 9.22
N THR A 205 -8.81 -17.21 9.79
CA THR A 205 -8.98 -15.96 9.04
C THR A 205 -7.63 -15.30 8.82
N PHE A 206 -7.39 -14.79 7.61
CA PHE A 206 -6.20 -13.98 7.35
C PHE A 206 -6.32 -12.65 8.10
N ILE A 207 -5.40 -12.42 9.03
CA ILE A 207 -5.26 -11.14 9.74
C ILE A 207 -3.85 -10.62 9.51
N GLY A 208 -3.76 -9.42 8.93
CA GLY A 208 -2.52 -8.69 8.72
C GLY A 208 -2.43 -7.45 9.60
N ILE A 209 -1.20 -7.06 9.92
CA ILE A 209 -0.90 -5.91 10.78
C ILE A 209 -0.29 -4.75 10.02
N ASN A 210 -0.63 -3.53 10.42
CA ASN A 210 -0.07 -2.28 9.91
C ASN A 210 0.12 -1.29 11.08
N GLY A 211 1.02 -0.35 10.92
CA GLY A 211 1.23 0.75 11.88
C GLY A 211 2.59 0.71 12.55
N GLY A 212 3.38 1.77 12.39
CA GLY A 212 4.67 1.93 13.06
C GLY A 212 5.83 1.06 12.55
N ILE A 213 5.59 0.05 11.75
CA ILE A 213 6.58 -0.90 11.25
C ILE A 213 7.53 -0.17 10.30
N SER A 214 8.83 -0.11 10.62
CA SER A 214 9.82 0.70 9.94
C SER A 214 10.86 -0.08 9.14
N ASP A 215 11.01 -1.37 9.40
CA ASP A 215 12.04 -2.22 8.80
C ASP A 215 11.61 -3.69 8.73
N LEU A 216 12.45 -4.52 8.10
CA LEU A 216 12.15 -5.95 7.90
C LEU A 216 12.31 -6.79 9.17
N GLU A 217 13.13 -6.39 10.12
CA GLU A 217 13.26 -7.13 11.38
C GLU A 217 12.00 -7.00 12.22
N GLN A 218 11.45 -5.78 12.30
CA GLN A 218 10.12 -5.58 12.90
C GLN A 218 9.05 -6.34 12.11
N ALA A 219 9.09 -6.30 10.77
CA ALA A 219 8.15 -7.06 9.94
C ALA A 219 8.18 -8.55 10.25
N LYS A 220 9.36 -9.16 10.37
CA LYS A 220 9.52 -10.59 10.74
C LYS A 220 8.98 -10.87 12.14
N THR A 221 9.23 -9.98 13.10
CA THR A 221 8.70 -10.12 14.47
C THR A 221 7.17 -10.19 14.43
N HIS A 222 6.53 -9.31 13.71
CA HIS A 222 5.07 -9.34 13.57
C HIS A 222 4.57 -10.59 12.83
N LEU A 223 5.27 -11.04 11.78
CA LEU A 223 4.89 -12.23 11.01
C LEU A 223 4.93 -13.52 11.84
N ALA A 224 5.59 -13.54 12.98
CA ALA A 224 5.49 -14.66 13.91
C ALA A 224 4.08 -14.79 14.56
N HIS A 225 3.29 -13.72 14.57
CA HIS A 225 2.01 -13.64 15.26
C HIS A 225 0.80 -13.49 14.32
N VAL A 226 1.01 -13.00 13.10
CA VAL A 226 -0.06 -12.71 12.13
C VAL A 226 0.30 -13.24 10.73
N ASP A 227 -0.65 -13.22 9.80
CA ASP A 227 -0.47 -13.76 8.44
C ASP A 227 0.18 -12.76 7.48
N GLY A 228 0.15 -11.49 7.80
CA GLY A 228 0.73 -10.48 6.92
C GLY A 228 1.18 -9.22 7.64
N VAL A 229 2.16 -8.54 7.05
CA VAL A 229 2.63 -7.22 7.48
C VAL A 229 2.46 -6.22 6.35
N MET A 230 2.05 -5.00 6.70
CA MET A 230 1.83 -3.94 5.74
C MET A 230 2.62 -2.70 6.17
N LEU A 231 3.61 -2.31 5.35
CA LEU A 231 4.39 -1.10 5.55
C LEU A 231 3.83 0.06 4.72
N GLY A 232 3.78 1.24 5.33
CA GLY A 232 3.39 2.46 4.62
C GLY A 232 4.61 3.34 4.34
N ARG A 233 4.76 4.39 5.14
CA ARG A 233 5.80 5.42 4.99
C ARG A 233 7.22 4.87 4.91
N ALA A 234 7.52 3.80 5.63
CA ALA A 234 8.84 3.17 5.60
C ALA A 234 9.17 2.65 4.19
N ALA A 235 8.26 1.94 3.53
CA ALA A 235 8.45 1.44 2.17
C ALA A 235 8.57 2.56 1.12
N TYR A 236 7.95 3.72 1.35
CA TYR A 236 8.05 4.87 0.45
C TYR A 236 9.33 5.68 0.65
N HIS A 237 9.71 5.97 1.90
CA HIS A 237 10.87 6.81 2.22
C HIS A 237 12.19 6.04 2.17
N ASN A 238 12.17 4.74 2.38
CA ASN A 238 13.30 3.83 2.25
C ASN A 238 12.90 2.67 1.34
N THR A 239 12.79 2.96 0.05
CA THR A 239 12.28 2.01 -0.96
C THR A 239 13.17 0.76 -1.07
N ASN A 240 14.44 0.84 -0.67
CA ASN A 240 15.35 -0.31 -0.65
C ASN A 240 14.90 -1.45 0.27
N ILE A 241 14.02 -1.20 1.25
CA ILE A 241 13.40 -2.27 2.03
C ILE A 241 12.78 -3.34 1.12
N LEU A 242 12.21 -2.94 -0.01
CA LEU A 242 11.53 -3.85 -0.93
C LEU A 242 12.49 -4.83 -1.62
N ALA A 243 13.75 -4.45 -1.80
CA ALA A 243 14.76 -5.30 -2.44
C ALA A 243 15.04 -6.59 -1.64
N GLU A 244 14.86 -6.56 -0.34
CA GLU A 244 15.12 -7.71 0.53
C GLU A 244 13.83 -8.50 0.88
N VAL A 245 12.64 -8.00 0.50
CA VAL A 245 11.35 -8.60 0.87
C VAL A 245 11.21 -10.03 0.34
N ASP A 246 11.57 -10.25 -0.92
CA ASP A 246 11.40 -11.56 -1.56
C ASP A 246 12.25 -12.63 -0.87
N HIS A 247 13.44 -12.27 -0.43
CA HIS A 247 14.28 -13.15 0.38
C HIS A 247 13.78 -13.28 1.82
N ALA A 248 13.55 -12.16 2.47
CA ALA A 248 13.31 -12.11 3.93
C ALA A 248 11.94 -12.67 4.35
N VAL A 249 10.92 -12.55 3.47
CA VAL A 249 9.53 -12.95 3.77
C VAL A 249 9.12 -14.19 2.98
N TYR A 250 9.57 -14.31 1.74
CA TYR A 250 9.12 -15.39 0.85
C TYR A 250 10.17 -16.48 0.63
N GLY A 251 11.35 -16.38 1.26
CA GLY A 251 12.39 -17.38 1.17
C GLY A 251 13.02 -17.52 -0.22
N ALA A 252 12.85 -16.54 -1.09
CA ALA A 252 13.52 -16.52 -2.38
C ALA A 252 15.05 -16.45 -2.20
N PRO A 253 15.84 -16.99 -3.13
CA PRO A 253 17.29 -16.78 -3.10
C PRO A 253 17.62 -15.29 -3.00
N ARG A 254 18.59 -14.95 -2.14
CA ARG A 254 19.04 -13.57 -2.02
C ARG A 254 19.69 -13.14 -3.34
N GLN A 255 19.24 -12.03 -3.88
CA GLN A 255 19.78 -11.43 -5.10
C GLN A 255 20.08 -9.97 -4.83
N ASP A 256 21.27 -9.53 -5.21
CA ASP A 256 21.60 -8.11 -5.21
C ASP A 256 20.84 -7.40 -6.32
N VAL A 257 20.35 -6.20 -6.04
CA VAL A 257 19.68 -5.39 -7.06
C VAL A 257 20.67 -4.96 -8.12
N ASP A 258 20.39 -5.28 -9.37
CA ASP A 258 21.11 -4.68 -10.50
C ASP A 258 20.64 -3.23 -10.69
N TRP A 259 21.34 -2.31 -10.03
CA TRP A 259 21.04 -0.89 -10.08
C TRP A 259 21.19 -0.28 -11.47
N GLN A 260 22.07 -0.83 -12.31
CA GLN A 260 22.23 -0.38 -13.68
C GLN A 260 21.00 -0.79 -14.51
N GLN A 261 20.56 -2.03 -14.37
CA GLN A 261 19.34 -2.51 -15.02
C GLN A 261 18.10 -1.75 -14.54
N LEU A 262 18.00 -1.47 -13.24
CA LEU A 262 16.89 -0.67 -12.70
C LEU A 262 16.89 0.74 -13.31
N CYS A 263 18.04 1.39 -13.40
CA CYS A 263 18.19 2.70 -14.03
C CYS A 263 17.67 2.67 -15.48
N GLN A 264 18.13 1.72 -16.29
CA GLN A 264 17.73 1.56 -17.68
C GLN A 264 16.22 1.30 -17.82
N THR A 265 15.65 0.44 -16.96
CA THR A 265 14.22 0.15 -16.93
C THR A 265 13.40 1.39 -16.63
N MET A 266 13.80 2.17 -15.63
CA MET A 266 13.10 3.40 -15.27
C MET A 266 13.26 4.51 -16.31
N MET A 267 14.40 4.58 -17.00
CA MET A 267 14.61 5.49 -18.13
C MET A 267 13.68 5.16 -19.30
N ALA A 268 13.61 3.88 -19.69
CA ALA A 268 12.72 3.42 -20.76
C ALA A 268 11.25 3.71 -20.42
N PHE A 269 10.83 3.36 -19.21
CA PHE A 269 9.48 3.64 -18.71
C PHE A 269 9.15 5.14 -18.74
N ALA A 270 10.08 5.99 -18.30
CA ALA A 270 9.91 7.44 -18.32
C ALA A 270 9.85 8.00 -19.75
N ALA A 271 10.66 7.45 -20.68
CA ALA A 271 10.63 7.83 -22.09
C ALA A 271 9.27 7.57 -22.73
N ASP A 272 8.71 6.38 -22.53
CA ASP A 272 7.39 6.01 -23.06
C ASP A 272 6.29 6.92 -22.47
N TYR A 273 6.36 7.20 -21.17
CA TYR A 273 5.41 8.08 -20.51
C TYR A 273 5.50 9.53 -21.03
N ILE A 274 6.70 10.05 -21.26
CA ILE A 274 6.92 11.39 -21.81
C ILE A 274 6.43 11.44 -23.26
N ALA A 275 6.70 10.41 -24.07
CA ALA A 275 6.22 10.33 -25.45
C ALA A 275 4.68 10.32 -25.53
N ALA A 276 4.01 9.77 -24.49
CA ALA A 276 2.55 9.85 -24.34
C ALA A 276 2.03 11.19 -23.76
N GLY A 277 2.90 12.23 -23.66
CA GLY A 277 2.53 13.56 -23.16
C GLY A 277 2.63 13.72 -21.64
N GLY A 278 3.24 12.77 -20.94
CA GLY A 278 3.51 12.84 -19.51
C GLY A 278 4.68 13.77 -19.16
N ARG A 279 4.93 13.92 -17.88
CA ARG A 279 6.05 14.72 -17.34
C ARG A 279 6.96 13.85 -16.49
N LEU A 280 8.27 14.00 -16.66
CA LEU A 280 9.28 13.18 -15.97
C LEU A 280 9.08 13.16 -14.45
N ASN A 281 8.76 14.30 -13.83
CA ASN A 281 8.63 14.41 -12.38
C ASN A 281 7.48 13.56 -11.79
N HIS A 282 6.50 13.13 -12.59
CA HIS A 282 5.49 12.19 -12.11
C HIS A 282 6.07 10.82 -11.78
N VAL A 283 7.11 10.41 -12.51
CA VAL A 283 7.84 9.15 -12.27
C VAL A 283 8.90 9.35 -11.19
N THR A 284 9.75 10.36 -11.34
CA THR A 284 10.96 10.52 -10.50
C THR A 284 10.67 10.90 -9.06
N ARG A 285 9.52 11.52 -8.76
CA ARG A 285 9.13 11.87 -7.38
C ARG A 285 9.07 10.65 -6.46
N HIS A 286 8.82 9.47 -6.99
CA HIS A 286 8.75 8.22 -6.23
C HIS A 286 10.11 7.55 -6.04
N MET A 287 11.10 7.94 -6.84
CA MET A 287 12.44 7.37 -6.79
C MET A 287 13.31 7.98 -5.67
N VAL A 288 12.90 9.11 -5.09
CA VAL A 288 13.70 9.84 -4.08
C VAL A 288 13.97 9.03 -2.79
N GLY A 289 13.17 8.01 -2.53
CA GLY A 289 13.34 7.07 -1.41
C GLY A 289 14.39 5.97 -1.65
N LEU A 290 14.86 5.78 -2.90
CA LEU A 290 15.98 4.91 -3.21
C LEU A 290 17.25 5.43 -2.53
N PHE A 291 18.21 4.59 -2.26
CA PHE A 291 19.55 4.98 -1.79
C PHE A 291 19.59 5.78 -0.48
N GLN A 292 18.59 5.62 0.41
CA GLN A 292 18.69 6.20 1.74
C GLN A 292 19.93 5.61 2.46
N GLY A 293 20.81 6.47 2.97
CA GLY A 293 22.07 6.05 3.64
C GLY A 293 23.25 5.82 2.69
N TYR A 294 23.06 5.80 1.38
CA TYR A 294 24.15 5.66 0.42
C TYR A 294 24.98 6.93 0.26
N ALA A 295 26.27 6.77 -0.05
CA ALA A 295 27.10 7.87 -0.48
C ALA A 295 26.56 8.45 -1.80
N GLY A 296 26.44 9.79 -1.88
CA GLY A 296 25.83 10.46 -3.05
C GLY A 296 24.30 10.64 -2.98
N ALA A 297 23.59 10.01 -2.05
CA ALA A 297 22.11 10.05 -1.95
C ALA A 297 21.54 11.48 -1.89
N ARG A 298 22.25 12.44 -1.27
CA ARG A 298 21.81 13.85 -1.26
C ARG A 298 21.77 14.44 -2.67
N ARG A 299 22.79 14.16 -3.48
CA ARG A 299 22.89 14.64 -4.86
C ARG A 299 21.86 13.95 -5.75
N PHE A 300 21.68 12.64 -5.59
CA PHE A 300 20.62 11.88 -6.25
C PHE A 300 19.25 12.55 -6.05
N ARG A 301 18.85 12.77 -4.81
CA ARG A 301 17.56 13.43 -4.49
C ARG A 301 17.47 14.84 -5.06
N GLN A 302 18.55 15.60 -5.02
CA GLN A 302 18.58 16.96 -5.57
C GLN A 302 18.31 16.94 -7.09
N ILE A 303 18.96 16.08 -7.85
CA ILE A 303 18.78 15.94 -9.31
C ILE A 303 17.31 15.59 -9.60
N LEU A 304 16.77 14.55 -8.95
CA LEU A 304 15.39 14.12 -9.18
C LEU A 304 14.34 15.16 -8.76
N SER A 305 14.63 16.01 -7.77
CA SER A 305 13.68 17.02 -7.28
C SER A 305 13.72 18.32 -8.08
N SER A 306 14.89 18.70 -8.62
CA SER A 306 15.07 19.99 -9.31
C SER A 306 15.15 19.83 -10.82
N ASP A 307 15.95 18.87 -11.33
CA ASP A 307 16.17 18.79 -12.78
C ASP A 307 15.00 18.11 -13.50
N ALA A 308 14.39 17.11 -12.89
CA ALA A 308 13.21 16.44 -13.44
C ALA A 308 11.95 17.33 -13.52
N THR A 309 11.93 18.48 -12.84
CA THR A 309 10.80 19.43 -12.89
C THR A 309 10.93 20.46 -14.00
N LYS A 310 12.11 20.58 -14.63
CA LYS A 310 12.36 21.55 -15.69
C LYS A 310 11.53 21.23 -16.94
N PRO A 311 11.11 22.26 -17.69
CA PRO A 311 10.50 22.03 -18.99
C PRO A 311 11.44 21.26 -19.92
N GLY A 312 10.91 20.20 -20.57
CA GLY A 312 11.68 19.37 -21.49
C GLY A 312 12.65 18.40 -20.82
N ALA A 313 12.59 18.21 -19.49
CA ALA A 313 13.40 17.19 -18.81
C ALA A 313 13.08 15.78 -19.36
N GLY A 314 14.11 15.07 -19.78
CA GLY A 314 14.06 13.73 -20.34
C GLY A 314 14.63 12.66 -19.43
N PRO A 315 14.61 11.38 -19.88
CA PRO A 315 15.06 10.22 -19.09
C PRO A 315 16.53 10.31 -18.63
N GLU A 316 17.37 11.08 -19.33
CA GLU A 316 18.78 11.31 -18.98
C GLU A 316 19.00 11.90 -17.59
N VAL A 317 17.97 12.54 -17.03
CA VAL A 317 17.98 13.03 -15.64
C VAL A 317 18.04 11.87 -14.65
N ILE A 318 17.39 10.75 -14.97
CA ILE A 318 17.44 9.53 -14.14
C ILE A 318 18.87 8.97 -14.15
N GLU A 319 19.49 8.85 -15.33
CA GLU A 319 20.87 8.38 -15.47
C GLU A 319 21.84 9.26 -14.67
N ALA A 320 21.73 10.59 -14.82
CA ALA A 320 22.56 11.54 -14.08
C ALA A 320 22.37 11.43 -12.55
N ALA A 321 21.14 11.11 -12.10
CA ALA A 321 20.88 10.89 -10.68
C ALA A 321 21.55 9.60 -10.18
N PHE A 322 21.43 8.48 -10.90
CA PHE A 322 22.08 7.22 -10.54
C PHE A 322 23.61 7.32 -10.56
N ALA A 323 24.19 8.04 -11.52
CA ALA A 323 25.63 8.30 -11.59
C ALA A 323 26.17 9.09 -10.38
N ALA A 324 25.32 9.74 -9.61
CA ALA A 324 25.72 10.43 -8.38
C ALA A 324 25.90 9.50 -7.17
N ILE A 325 25.50 8.22 -7.27
CA ILE A 325 25.61 7.24 -6.19
C ILE A 325 26.96 6.53 -6.26
N ASP A 326 27.68 6.53 -5.13
CA ASP A 326 28.90 5.76 -4.94
C ASP A 326 28.56 4.42 -4.25
N PHE A 327 28.41 3.39 -5.07
CA PHE A 327 28.07 2.05 -4.59
C PHE A 327 29.25 1.39 -3.85
N GLU A 328 30.50 1.69 -4.24
CA GLU A 328 31.70 1.11 -3.61
C GLU A 328 31.90 1.65 -2.20
N ALA A 329 31.81 2.96 -2.01
CA ALA A 329 31.90 3.58 -0.69
C ALA A 329 30.81 3.13 0.26
N THR A 330 29.63 2.75 -0.27
CA THR A 330 28.49 2.25 0.52
C THR A 330 28.72 0.81 0.98
N ALA A 331 29.26 -0.05 0.10
CA ALA A 331 29.57 -1.43 0.42
C ALA A 331 30.66 -1.53 1.54
N LEU A 332 31.65 -0.64 1.53
CA LEU A 332 32.69 -0.58 2.56
C LEU A 332 32.15 -0.20 3.95
N LYS A 333 31.10 0.65 4.03
CA LYS A 333 30.45 1.02 5.31
C LYS A 333 29.55 -0.07 5.87
N ALA A 334 29.03 -0.94 5.05
CA ALA A 334 28.20 -2.07 5.49
C ALA A 334 29.04 -3.27 5.97
N ALA A 335 30.31 -3.32 5.60
CA ALA A 335 31.26 -4.39 5.96
C ALA A 335 32.13 -4.10 7.19
N GLY A 336 32.13 -2.87 7.72
CA GLY A 336 32.86 -2.45 8.92
C GLY A 336 31.96 -2.08 10.07
#